data_c743ea6d08ec54efaf1c157055c4a44f
#
_entry.id   c743ea6d08ec54efaf1c157055c4a44f
#
_cell.length_a   1.000
_cell.length_b   1.000
_cell.length_c   1.000
_cell.angle_alpha   90.00
_cell.angle_beta   90.00
_cell.angle_gamma   90.00
#
_symmetry.space_group_name_H-M   'P 1'
#
loop_
_entity.id
_entity.type
_entity.pdbx_description
1 polymer ?
#
loop_
_entity_poly.entity_id
_entity_poly.type
_entity_poly.pdbx_seq_one_letter_code
_entity_poly.pdbx_strand_id
1 'polypeptide(L)' 'SDGNGDVSRNTVKTKLKELVAAEDKKKPWSDEQLAGFLQDAGMPISRRTVAKYRMELGIGGVFQRKDG' A
#
# COMPACT_ATOMS: atom_id res chain seq x y z
N SER A 1 0.61 14.59 14.42
CA SER A 1 0.70 14.15 14.78
C SER A 1 0.64 13.91 15.66
N ASP A 2 0.33 13.73 16.01
CA ASP A 2 0.28 13.47 16.83
C ASP A 2 1.23 12.84 17.34
N GLY A 3 2.05 12.79 17.38
CA GLY A 3 3.22 12.32 17.96
C GLY A 3 3.13 11.17 18.88
N ASN A 4 2.10 10.50 18.86
CA ASN A 4 1.99 9.35 19.75
C ASN A 4 2.47 8.09 19.09
N GLY A 5 3.07 8.18 17.91
CA GLY A 5 3.66 7.05 17.28
C GLY A 5 2.73 6.21 16.43
N ASP A 6 1.46 6.46 16.51
CA ASP A 6 0.50 5.73 15.70
C ASP A 6 0.43 6.31 14.30
N VAL A 7 0.33 5.44 13.33
CA VAL A 7 0.21 5.87 11.94
C VAL A 7 -1.26 5.91 11.57
N SER A 8 -1.74 7.06 11.12
CA SER A 8 -3.14 7.20 10.77
C SER A 8 -3.45 6.43 9.48
N ARG A 9 -4.71 6.03 9.35
CA ARG A 9 -5.13 5.35 8.13
C ARG A 9 -4.91 6.22 6.90
N ASN A 10 -5.16 7.52 7.03
CA ASN A 10 -4.97 8.41 5.89
C ASN A 10 -3.52 8.44 5.43
N THR A 11 -2.58 8.44 6.38
CA THR A 11 -1.17 8.40 6.03
C THR A 11 -0.83 7.11 5.29
N VAL A 12 -1.31 5.98 5.79
CA VAL A 12 -1.05 4.70 5.14
C VAL A 12 -1.67 4.67 3.75
N LYS A 13 -2.91 5.13 3.62
CA LYS A 13 -3.58 5.14 2.33
C LYS A 13 -2.86 6.03 1.33
N THR A 14 -2.42 7.21 1.78
CA THR A 14 -1.70 8.13 0.91
C THR A 14 -0.41 7.49 0.40
N LYS A 15 0.35 6.87 1.31
CA LYS A 15 1.59 6.21 0.93
C LYS A 15 1.33 5.05 -0.01
N LEU A 16 0.28 4.28 0.26
CA LEU A 16 -0.09 3.16 -0.58
C LEU A 16 -0.42 3.62 -2.00
N LYS A 17 -1.18 4.70 -2.12
CA LYS A 17 -1.49 5.27 -3.44
C LYS A 17 -0.23 5.69 -4.17
N GLU A 18 0.72 6.30 -3.45
CA GLU A 18 1.98 6.72 -4.07
C GLU A 18 2.77 5.52 -4.56
N LEU A 19 2.81 4.46 -3.77
CA LEU A 19 3.52 3.26 -4.17
C LEU A 19 2.89 2.63 -5.42
N VAL A 20 1.58 2.52 -5.43
CA VAL A 20 0.89 1.95 -6.57
C VAL A 20 1.10 2.81 -7.82
N ALA A 21 1.09 4.12 -7.66
CA ALA A 21 1.32 5.01 -8.79
C ALA A 21 2.74 4.90 -9.33
N ALA A 22 3.69 4.51 -8.47
CA ALA A 22 5.09 4.40 -8.87
C ALA A 22 5.45 3.00 -9.38
N GLU A 23 4.59 2.02 -9.19
CA GLU A 23 4.91 0.65 -9.57
C GLU A 23 4.96 0.50 -11.08
N ASP A 24 5.75 -0.51 -11.52
CA ASP A 24 5.79 -0.87 -12.93
C ASP A 24 4.49 -1.61 -13.28
N LYS A 25 3.79 -1.14 -14.30
CA LYS A 25 2.54 -1.77 -14.69
C LYS A 25 2.72 -3.20 -15.17
N LYS A 26 3.92 -3.52 -15.65
CA LYS A 26 4.22 -4.88 -16.07
C LYS A 26 4.57 -5.77 -14.90
N LYS A 27 5.02 -5.17 -13.81
CA LYS A 27 5.38 -5.90 -12.60
C LYS A 27 4.82 -5.18 -11.38
N PRO A 28 3.50 -5.17 -11.26
CA PRO A 28 2.91 -4.49 -10.10
C PRO A 28 3.29 -5.21 -8.81
N TRP A 29 3.43 -4.44 -7.75
CA TRP A 29 3.83 -4.99 -6.46
C TRP A 29 2.65 -5.70 -5.81
N SER A 30 2.92 -6.86 -5.22
CA SER A 30 1.90 -7.59 -4.46
C SER A 30 1.64 -6.90 -3.13
N ASP A 31 0.57 -7.31 -2.47
CA ASP A 31 0.26 -6.76 -1.15
C ASP A 31 1.42 -6.99 -0.18
N GLU A 32 2.06 -8.13 -0.28
CA GLU A 32 3.20 -8.43 0.58
C GLU A 32 4.35 -7.46 0.33
N GLN A 33 4.64 -7.17 -0.94
CA GLN A 33 5.69 -6.22 -1.28
C GLN A 33 5.33 -4.81 -0.82
N LEU A 34 4.09 -4.43 -1.01
CA LEU A 34 3.63 -3.11 -0.56
C LEU A 34 3.73 -3.00 0.95
N ALA A 35 3.39 -4.07 1.67
CA ALA A 35 3.53 -4.07 3.13
C ALA A 35 4.99 -3.89 3.54
N GLY A 36 5.92 -4.53 2.81
CA GLY A 36 7.34 -4.37 3.08
C GLY A 36 7.79 -2.93 2.91
N PHE A 37 7.36 -2.29 1.83
CA PHE A 37 7.71 -0.88 1.60
C PHE A 37 7.14 0.00 2.71
N LEU A 38 5.92 -0.27 3.14
CA LEU A 38 5.31 0.52 4.20
C LEU A 38 6.04 0.32 5.52
N GLN A 39 6.44 -0.91 5.82
CA GLN A 39 7.22 -1.16 7.04
C GLN A 39 8.54 -0.40 6.99
N ASP A 40 9.20 -0.37 5.83
CA ASP A 40 10.43 0.39 5.68
C ASP A 40 10.20 1.88 5.88
N ALA A 41 9.01 2.35 5.57
CA ALA A 41 8.67 3.75 5.73
C ALA A 41 8.19 4.08 7.15
N GLY A 42 8.27 3.12 8.06
CA GLY A 42 7.84 3.35 9.43
C GLY A 42 6.37 3.07 9.68
N MET A 43 5.73 2.36 8.77
CA MET A 43 4.31 2.02 8.89
C MET A 43 4.16 0.51 8.99
N PRO A 44 4.25 -0.05 10.21
CA PRO A 44 4.27 -1.52 10.41
C PRO A 44 2.88 -2.12 10.28
N ILE A 45 2.43 -2.30 9.05
CA ILE A 45 1.14 -2.94 8.78
C ILE A 45 1.37 -4.24 8.03
N SER A 46 0.43 -5.17 8.18
CA SER A 46 0.51 -6.47 7.53
C SER A 46 -0.02 -6.38 6.10
N ARG A 47 0.27 -7.42 5.31
CA ARG A 47 -0.25 -7.50 3.95
C ARG A 47 -1.78 -7.53 3.95
N ARG A 48 -2.38 -8.12 4.98
CA ARG A 48 -3.84 -8.16 5.08
C ARG A 48 -4.38 -6.73 5.20
N THR A 49 -3.74 -5.90 6.01
CA THR A 49 -4.15 -4.51 6.17
C THR A 49 -3.92 -3.74 4.87
N VAL A 50 -2.83 -4.02 4.17
CA VAL A 50 -2.59 -3.41 2.87
C VAL A 50 -3.73 -3.73 1.92
N ALA A 51 -4.12 -4.99 1.84
CA ALA A 51 -5.22 -5.39 0.97
C ALA A 51 -6.51 -4.68 1.33
N LYS A 52 -6.78 -4.55 2.63
CA LYS A 52 -7.99 -3.86 3.08
C LYS A 52 -7.99 -2.41 2.62
N TYR A 53 -6.88 -1.71 2.84
CA TYR A 53 -6.80 -0.31 2.45
C TYR A 53 -6.82 -0.15 0.94
N ARG A 54 -6.18 -1.07 0.23
CA ARG A 54 -6.19 -1.04 -1.23
C ARG A 54 -7.63 -1.13 -1.75
N MET A 55 -8.42 -2.03 -1.17
CA MET A 55 -9.81 -2.17 -1.57
C MET A 55 -10.62 -0.93 -1.23
N GLU A 56 -10.34 -0.31 -0.08
CA GLU A 56 -11.05 0.91 0.31
C GLU A 56 -10.73 2.06 -0.66
N LEU A 57 -9.53 2.06 -1.21
CA LEU A 57 -9.12 3.08 -2.17
C LEU A 57 -9.60 2.78 -3.59
N GLY A 58 -10.19 1.61 -3.81
CA GLY A 58 -10.62 1.21 -5.14
C GLY A 58 -9.49 0.76 -6.03
N ILE A 59 -8.36 0.39 -5.46
CA ILE A 59 -7.20 -0.08 -6.21
C ILE A 59 -7.35 -1.58 -6.47
N GLY A 60 -7.24 -1.99 -7.72
CA GLY A 60 -7.36 -3.39 -8.07
C GLY A 60 -6.20 -4.22 -7.56
N GLY A 61 -6.38 -5.54 -7.56
CA GLY A 61 -5.32 -6.45 -7.18
C GLY A 61 -4.21 -6.47 -8.23
N VAL A 62 -3.15 -7.24 -7.93
CA VAL A 62 -1.99 -7.28 -8.82
C VAL A 62 -2.37 -7.74 -10.22
N PHE A 63 -3.28 -8.70 -10.32
CA PHE A 63 -3.69 -9.20 -11.63
C PHE A 63 -4.54 -8.18 -12.37
N GLN A 64 -5.29 -7.36 -11.64
CA GLN A 64 -6.12 -6.33 -12.27
C GLN A 64 -5.28 -5.13 -12.71
N ARG A 65 -4.20 -4.85 -11.97
CA ARG A 65 -3.33 -3.72 -12.30
C ARG A 65 -2.30 -4.08 -13.36
N LYS A 66 -2.01 -5.36 -13.49
CA LYS A 66 -0.97 -5.81 -14.42
C LYS A 66 -1.39 -5.54 -15.84
N ASP A 67 -0.53 -4.85 -16.57
CA ASP A 67 -0.77 -4.54 -17.97
C ASP A 67 -0.30 -5.73 -18.79
N GLY A 68 -1.22 -6.41 -19.31
CA GLY A 68 -0.81 -7.55 -19.95
C GLY A 68 -1.11 -8.11 -21.05
#